data_bf3b7c406202408f2266e34ccddde361
#
_entry.id   bf3b7c406202408f2266e34ccddde361
#
_cell.length_a   1.000
_cell.length_b   1.000
_cell.length_c   1.000
_cell.angle_alpha   90.00
_cell.angle_beta   90.00
_cell.angle_gamma   90.00
#
_symmetry.space_group_name_H-M   'P 1'
#
loop_
_entity.id
_entity.type
_entity.pdbx_description
1 polymer ?
#
loop_
_entity_poly.entity_id
_entity_poly.type
_entity_poly.pdbx_seq_one_letter_code
_entity_poly.pdbx_strand_id
1 'polypeptide(L)'
;MFSGIVEGKGKVLKIKDHGDYLNIEISPPSKFNKGLKKGASISVNGVCLTSKDNGSKTLKFDVITETLKRTSLKNIQKGDVANLERSIKASSEIGGHLMSGHIHYTGKITHIEEKQSTKDMKISLSKKYEEYVMEKGYIGINGCSLTVGKVNKKDFYIHLIPETLKVTNLEGLVKGS
;
A
#
# COMPACT_ATOMS: atom_id res chain seq x y z
N MET A 1 -7.74 10.96 -2.40
CA MET A 1 -8.63 9.76 -2.42
C MET A 1 -8.11 8.79 -3.47
N PHE A 2 -8.22 7.51 -3.18
CA PHE A 2 -7.74 6.39 -3.99
C PHE A 2 -8.84 5.34 -4.11
N SER A 3 -8.68 4.39 -5.03
CA SER A 3 -9.63 3.29 -5.25
C SER A 3 -9.14 1.95 -4.71
N GLY A 4 -7.86 1.85 -4.38
CA GLY A 4 -7.21 0.61 -3.99
C GLY A 4 -6.87 -0.30 -5.18
N ILE A 5 -6.88 0.26 -6.38
CA ILE A 5 -6.39 -0.42 -7.59
C ILE A 5 -4.96 0.03 -7.83
N VAL A 6 -4.02 -0.85 -7.50
CA VAL A 6 -2.59 -0.58 -7.67
C VAL A 6 -2.27 -0.43 -9.16
N GLU A 7 -1.75 0.74 -9.56
CA GLU A 7 -1.39 1.03 -10.95
C GLU A 7 -0.02 0.43 -11.34
N GLY A 8 0.75 0.02 -10.34
CA GLY A 8 2.01 -0.67 -10.54
C GLY A 8 2.94 -0.59 -9.34
N LYS A 9 4.10 -1.22 -9.50
CA LYS A 9 5.16 -1.31 -8.48
C LYS A 9 6.27 -0.31 -8.78
N GLY A 10 6.69 0.45 -7.76
CA GLY A 10 7.85 1.34 -7.84
C GLY A 10 9.00 0.83 -6.98
N LYS A 11 10.24 0.97 -7.46
CA LYS A 11 11.43 0.59 -6.71
C LYS A 11 11.99 1.78 -5.93
N VAL A 12 12.25 1.61 -4.64
CA VAL A 12 12.89 2.60 -3.78
C VAL A 12 14.37 2.73 -4.18
N LEU A 13 14.74 3.89 -4.68
CA LEU A 13 16.10 4.17 -5.17
C LEU A 13 16.99 4.77 -4.08
N LYS A 14 16.40 5.65 -3.26
CA LYS A 14 17.15 6.40 -2.26
C LYS A 14 16.26 6.74 -1.07
N ILE A 15 16.86 6.70 0.11
CA ILE A 15 16.28 7.21 1.35
C ILE A 15 17.33 8.12 1.98
N LYS A 16 16.91 9.31 2.41
CA LYS A 16 17.73 10.23 3.19
C LYS A 16 16.98 10.61 4.44
N ASP A 17 17.60 10.35 5.58
CA ASP A 17 17.08 10.75 6.88
C ASP A 17 17.48 12.19 7.19
N HIS A 18 16.51 12.99 7.60
CA HIS A 18 16.67 14.40 8.02
C HIS A 18 16.35 14.59 9.51
N GLY A 19 16.13 13.49 10.26
CA GLY A 19 15.80 13.50 11.67
C GLY A 19 14.30 13.59 11.93
N ASP A 20 13.64 14.59 11.43
CA ASP A 20 12.19 14.84 11.58
C ASP A 20 11.34 14.28 10.43
N TYR A 21 11.97 13.95 9.31
CA TYR A 21 11.33 13.28 8.16
C TYR A 21 12.33 12.44 7.33
N LEU A 22 11.83 11.48 6.58
CA LEU A 22 12.58 10.78 5.53
C LEU A 22 12.25 11.38 4.17
N ASN A 23 13.28 11.69 3.38
CA ASN A 23 13.10 11.90 1.95
C ASN A 23 13.26 10.57 1.23
N ILE A 24 12.22 10.16 0.49
CA ILE A 24 12.17 8.89 -0.24
C ILE A 24 12.07 9.17 -1.72
N GLU A 25 12.94 8.53 -2.50
CA GLU A 25 12.93 8.59 -3.97
C GLU A 25 12.58 7.22 -4.55
N ILE A 26 11.56 7.17 -5.41
CA ILE A 26 11.01 5.94 -5.99
C ILE A 26 11.02 6.04 -7.52
N SER A 27 11.50 5.00 -8.19
CA SER A 27 11.34 4.81 -9.62
C SER A 27 9.96 4.21 -9.89
N PRO A 28 9.02 4.94 -10.47
CA PRO A 28 7.69 4.42 -10.77
C PRO A 28 7.69 3.54 -12.03
N PRO A 29 6.60 2.79 -12.28
CA PRO A 29 6.44 2.08 -13.54
C PRO A 29 6.32 3.04 -14.74
N SER A 30 6.54 2.52 -15.93
CA SER A 30 6.50 3.30 -17.17
C SER A 30 5.16 4.05 -17.30
N LYS A 31 5.24 5.31 -17.74
CA LYS A 31 4.09 6.22 -17.95
C LYS A 31 3.34 6.67 -16.69
N PHE A 32 3.65 6.15 -15.50
CA PHE A 32 2.97 6.52 -14.25
C PHE A 32 3.02 8.04 -14.00
N ASN A 33 4.14 8.68 -14.31
CA ASN A 33 4.35 10.13 -14.11
C ASN A 33 3.72 11.01 -15.20
N LYS A 34 3.16 10.43 -16.27
CA LYS A 34 2.61 11.23 -17.38
C LYS A 34 1.48 12.14 -16.88
N GLY A 35 1.66 13.46 -17.04
CA GLY A 35 0.70 14.46 -16.61
C GLY A 35 0.54 14.58 -15.08
N LEU A 36 1.47 14.03 -14.31
CA LEU A 36 1.51 14.23 -12.86
C LEU A 36 1.90 15.65 -12.54
N LYS A 37 1.16 16.32 -11.64
CA LYS A 37 1.50 17.67 -11.17
C LYS A 37 2.27 17.60 -9.86
N LYS A 38 3.20 18.54 -9.65
CA LYS A 38 3.81 18.75 -8.34
C LYS A 38 2.70 19.01 -7.31
N GLY A 39 2.81 18.41 -6.13
CA GLY A 39 1.79 18.48 -5.10
C GLY A 39 0.65 17.45 -5.24
N ALA A 40 0.68 16.62 -6.30
CA ALA A 40 -0.30 15.55 -6.45
C ALA A 40 -0.16 14.51 -5.33
N SER A 41 -1.29 13.97 -4.87
CA SER A 41 -1.30 12.86 -3.92
C SER A 41 -1.07 11.54 -4.65
N ILE A 42 -0.19 10.73 -4.10
CA ILE A 42 0.12 9.37 -4.54
C ILE A 42 0.03 8.45 -3.34
N SER A 43 -0.63 7.33 -3.49
CA SER A 43 -0.62 6.23 -2.53
C SER A 43 0.68 5.43 -2.70
N VAL A 44 1.48 5.36 -1.65
CA VAL A 44 2.68 4.52 -1.56
C VAL A 44 2.44 3.46 -0.49
N ASN A 45 2.28 2.21 -0.86
CA ASN A 45 1.81 1.14 0.03
C ASN A 45 0.54 1.52 0.82
N GLY A 46 -0.39 2.23 0.18
CA GLY A 46 -1.62 2.69 0.81
C GLY A 46 -1.51 4.02 1.55
N VAL A 47 -0.30 4.52 1.76
CA VAL A 47 -0.07 5.80 2.46
C VAL A 47 -0.17 6.95 1.48
N CYS A 48 -1.05 7.91 1.75
CA CYS A 48 -1.18 9.13 0.96
C CYS A 48 0.02 10.03 1.19
N LEU A 49 0.84 10.20 0.15
CA LEU A 49 2.01 11.08 0.17
C LEU A 49 1.89 12.16 -0.91
N THR A 50 2.46 13.32 -0.64
CA THR A 50 2.51 14.44 -1.60
C THR A 50 3.77 14.34 -2.45
N SER A 51 3.60 14.24 -3.77
CA SER A 51 4.72 14.24 -4.72
C SER A 51 5.37 15.61 -4.79
N LYS A 52 6.69 15.67 -4.62
CA LYS A 52 7.50 16.89 -4.76
C LYS A 52 7.90 17.15 -6.20
N ASP A 53 7.71 16.20 -7.07
CA ASP A 53 8.16 16.21 -8.45
C ASP A 53 7.00 16.16 -9.44
N ASN A 54 7.19 16.69 -10.65
CA ASN A 54 6.15 16.87 -11.66
C ASN A 54 6.50 16.21 -12.99
N GLY A 55 6.88 14.95 -12.95
CA GLY A 55 7.07 14.21 -14.20
C GLY A 55 8.52 13.93 -14.56
N SER A 56 9.42 14.03 -13.59
CA SER A 56 10.77 13.49 -13.74
C SER A 56 10.72 11.95 -13.81
N LYS A 57 11.88 11.35 -14.02
CA LYS A 57 12.03 9.88 -14.05
C LYS A 57 11.74 9.21 -12.69
N THR A 58 11.66 9.99 -11.62
CA THR A 58 11.47 9.50 -10.25
C THR A 58 10.39 10.29 -9.51
N LEU A 59 9.83 9.68 -8.47
CA LEU A 59 8.92 10.30 -7.51
C LEU A 59 9.69 10.62 -6.24
N LYS A 60 9.49 11.81 -5.68
CA LYS A 60 10.11 12.21 -4.41
C LYS A 60 9.07 12.61 -3.40
N PHE A 61 9.24 12.12 -2.18
CA PHE A 61 8.33 12.32 -1.07
C PHE A 61 9.08 12.70 0.19
N ASP A 62 8.50 13.57 1.00
CA ASP A 62 8.92 13.77 2.38
C ASP A 62 7.90 13.06 3.29
N VAL A 63 8.38 12.15 4.10
CA VAL A 63 7.55 11.33 5.00
C VAL A 63 7.90 11.68 6.43
N ILE A 64 7.00 12.39 7.10
CA ILE A 64 7.20 12.87 8.47
C ILE A 64 7.18 11.73 9.49
N THR A 65 7.80 11.95 10.64
CA THR A 65 7.93 10.98 11.73
C THR A 65 6.57 10.39 12.17
N GLU A 66 5.50 11.19 12.21
CA GLU A 66 4.16 10.71 12.57
C GLU A 66 3.65 9.67 11.57
N THR A 67 3.85 9.90 10.27
CA THR A 67 3.48 8.94 9.22
C THR A 67 4.32 7.65 9.32
N LEU A 68 5.61 7.78 9.58
CA LEU A 68 6.50 6.63 9.78
C LEU A 68 6.06 5.78 10.97
N LYS A 69 5.73 6.39 12.11
CA LYS A 69 5.29 5.68 13.32
C LYS A 69 4.02 4.86 13.11
N ARG A 70 3.11 5.33 12.24
CA ARG A 70 1.80 4.71 12.02
C ARG A 70 1.73 3.73 10.86
N THR A 71 2.77 3.68 10.03
CA THR A 71 2.72 2.93 8.76
C THR A 71 3.88 1.97 8.62
N SER A 72 3.77 1.04 7.67
CA SER A 72 4.86 0.14 7.28
C SER A 72 6.06 0.87 6.66
N LEU A 73 5.90 2.15 6.27
CA LEU A 73 6.99 2.95 5.70
C LEU A 73 8.16 3.19 6.68
N LYS A 74 7.95 2.99 7.99
CA LYS A 74 9.05 3.04 8.99
C LYS A 74 10.17 2.02 8.71
N ASN A 75 9.84 0.92 8.06
CA ASN A 75 10.79 -0.16 7.76
C ASN A 75 11.27 -0.13 6.30
N ILE A 76 10.86 0.88 5.52
CA ILE A 76 11.19 0.95 4.10
C ILE A 76 12.69 1.13 3.88
N GLN A 77 13.26 0.37 2.96
CA GLN A 77 14.69 0.40 2.64
C GLN A 77 14.93 0.64 1.15
N LYS A 78 16.15 1.07 0.84
CA LYS A 78 16.62 1.14 -0.56
C LYS A 78 16.58 -0.26 -1.18
N GLY A 79 15.97 -0.36 -2.35
CA GLY A 79 15.77 -1.62 -3.08
C GLY A 79 14.37 -2.20 -2.91
N ASP A 80 13.63 -1.79 -1.87
CA ASP A 80 12.26 -2.25 -1.66
C ASP A 80 11.35 -1.89 -2.82
N VAL A 81 10.26 -2.65 -2.93
CA VAL A 81 9.22 -2.45 -3.93
C VAL A 81 7.96 -1.95 -3.22
N ALA A 82 7.43 -0.83 -3.66
CA ALA A 82 6.21 -0.23 -3.13
C ALA A 82 5.09 -0.26 -4.16
N ASN A 83 3.86 -0.53 -3.72
CA ASN A 83 2.65 -0.36 -4.51
C ASN A 83 2.37 1.12 -4.72
N LEU A 84 2.06 1.50 -5.95
CA LEU A 84 1.76 2.88 -6.31
C LEU A 84 0.37 3.00 -6.93
N GLU A 85 -0.35 4.02 -6.52
CA GLU A 85 -1.62 4.41 -7.12
C GLU A 85 -1.72 5.94 -7.13
N ARG A 86 -2.20 6.53 -8.22
CA ARG A 86 -2.47 7.97 -8.32
C ARG A 86 -3.84 8.27 -7.70
N SER A 87 -4.01 9.48 -7.20
CA SER A 87 -5.34 9.90 -6.74
C SER A 87 -6.36 9.82 -7.87
N ILE A 88 -7.56 9.30 -7.56
CA ILE A 88 -8.68 9.23 -8.50
C ILE A 88 -9.11 10.63 -8.94
N LYS A 89 -9.64 10.71 -10.15
CA LYS A 89 -10.32 11.91 -10.68
C LYS A 89 -11.83 11.73 -10.52
N ALA A 90 -12.59 12.81 -10.60
CA ALA A 90 -14.06 12.75 -10.54
C ALA A 90 -14.68 11.85 -11.63
N SER A 91 -13.98 11.66 -12.75
CA SER A 91 -14.39 10.81 -13.87
C SER A 91 -13.79 9.40 -13.86
N SER A 92 -13.06 9.02 -12.81
CA SER A 92 -12.43 7.70 -12.72
C SER A 92 -13.46 6.63 -12.34
N GLU A 93 -13.29 5.43 -12.89
CA GLU A 93 -13.95 4.23 -12.36
C GLU A 93 -13.38 3.91 -10.96
N ILE A 94 -14.24 3.41 -10.08
CA ILE A 94 -13.86 2.97 -8.75
C ILE A 94 -13.91 1.44 -8.74
N GLY A 95 -12.82 0.80 -9.19
CA GLY A 95 -12.73 -0.65 -9.30
C GLY A 95 -12.58 -1.39 -7.96
N GLY A 96 -12.21 -0.68 -6.90
CA GLY A 96 -12.10 -1.20 -5.53
C GLY A 96 -13.10 -0.53 -4.59
N HIS A 97 -12.59 0.20 -3.58
CA HIS A 97 -13.40 1.02 -2.69
C HIS A 97 -12.70 2.35 -2.39
N LEU A 98 -13.43 3.35 -1.91
CA LEU A 98 -12.85 4.64 -1.59
C LEU A 98 -11.91 4.54 -0.41
N MET A 99 -10.66 4.90 -0.63
CA MET A 99 -9.58 4.88 0.37
C MET A 99 -9.00 6.28 0.55
N SER A 100 -8.86 6.72 1.79
CA SER A 100 -8.26 8.02 2.10
C SER A 100 -6.73 8.05 1.93
N GLY A 101 -6.08 6.91 2.10
CA GLY A 101 -4.63 6.81 2.23
C GLY A 101 -4.12 7.14 3.65
N HIS A 102 -5.03 7.26 4.63
CA HIS A 102 -4.70 7.45 6.04
C HIS A 102 -4.76 6.10 6.77
N ILE A 103 -3.60 5.60 7.18
CA ILE A 103 -3.46 4.26 7.72
C ILE A 103 -3.96 4.19 9.15
N HIS A 104 -4.82 3.22 9.43
CA HIS A 104 -5.38 3.01 10.76
C HIS A 104 -4.42 2.27 11.68
N TYR A 105 -3.78 1.19 11.19
CA TYR A 105 -2.76 0.44 11.92
C TYR A 105 -1.94 -0.44 10.96
N THR A 106 -0.86 -1.02 11.49
CA THR A 106 -0.08 -2.04 10.80
C THR A 106 -0.38 -3.41 11.42
N GLY A 107 -0.90 -4.33 10.61
CA GLY A 107 -1.05 -5.74 10.99
C GLY A 107 0.19 -6.54 10.60
N LYS A 108 0.40 -7.68 11.27
CA LYS A 108 1.46 -8.65 10.93
C LYS A 108 0.86 -9.83 10.18
N ILE A 109 1.57 -10.35 9.20
CA ILE A 109 1.23 -11.62 8.57
C ILE A 109 1.59 -12.74 9.53
N THR A 110 0.59 -13.45 10.04
CA THR A 110 0.77 -14.53 11.02
C THR A 110 0.89 -15.90 10.39
N HIS A 111 0.30 -16.08 9.20
CA HIS A 111 0.35 -17.33 8.44
C HIS A 111 0.21 -17.04 6.94
N ILE A 112 0.85 -17.86 6.13
CA ILE A 112 0.74 -17.86 4.66
C ILE A 112 0.52 -19.30 4.22
N GLU A 113 -0.43 -19.49 3.31
CA GLU A 113 -0.65 -20.72 2.56
C GLU A 113 -0.46 -20.41 1.08
N GLU A 114 0.61 -20.93 0.49
CA GLU A 114 0.87 -20.79 -0.95
C GLU A 114 0.23 -21.97 -1.69
N LYS A 115 -0.54 -21.65 -2.72
CA LYS A 115 -1.11 -22.60 -3.65
C LYS A 115 -0.47 -22.38 -5.03
N GLN A 116 -0.76 -23.26 -5.98
CA GLN A 116 -0.11 -23.21 -7.30
C GLN A 116 -0.12 -21.81 -7.95
N SER A 117 -1.21 -21.05 -7.82
CA SER A 117 -1.36 -19.74 -8.44
C SER A 117 -2.00 -18.67 -7.55
N THR A 118 -2.34 -19.01 -6.31
CA THR A 118 -2.97 -18.12 -5.34
C THR A 118 -2.22 -18.16 -4.01
N LYS A 119 -2.43 -17.14 -3.17
CA LYS A 119 -1.80 -17.05 -1.85
C LYS A 119 -2.85 -16.61 -0.84
N ASP A 120 -3.02 -17.39 0.20
CA ASP A 120 -3.85 -17.02 1.34
C ASP A 120 -2.96 -16.46 2.45
N MET A 121 -3.33 -15.32 2.99
CA MET A 121 -2.61 -14.69 4.09
C MET A 121 -3.53 -14.48 5.28
N LYS A 122 -3.04 -14.78 6.46
CA LYS A 122 -3.68 -14.50 7.74
C LYS A 122 -3.00 -13.30 8.37
N ILE A 123 -3.77 -12.27 8.68
CA ILE A 123 -3.26 -10.98 9.16
C ILE A 123 -3.78 -10.73 10.56
N SER A 124 -2.91 -10.28 11.47
CA SER A 124 -3.30 -9.95 12.83
C SER A 124 -4.29 -8.79 12.86
N LEU A 125 -5.35 -8.93 13.66
CA LEU A 125 -6.38 -7.91 13.87
C LEU A 125 -6.19 -7.26 15.23
N SER A 126 -6.06 -5.95 15.24
CA SER A 126 -6.01 -5.17 16.48
C SER A 126 -7.42 -5.12 17.11
N LYS A 127 -7.52 -5.39 18.41
CA LYS A 127 -8.78 -5.33 19.17
C LYS A 127 -9.53 -4.00 18.97
N LYS A 128 -8.79 -2.90 18.80
CA LYS A 128 -9.35 -1.56 18.56
C LYS A 128 -10.19 -1.48 17.28
N TYR A 129 -9.90 -2.35 16.29
CA TYR A 129 -10.51 -2.30 14.96
C TYR A 129 -11.34 -3.56 14.66
N GLU A 130 -11.57 -4.42 15.66
CA GLU A 130 -12.30 -5.70 15.51
C GLU A 130 -13.71 -5.48 14.94
N GLU A 131 -14.42 -4.45 15.39
CA GLU A 131 -15.80 -4.13 14.96
C GLU A 131 -15.88 -3.59 13.52
N TYR A 132 -14.77 -3.17 12.95
CA TYR A 132 -14.71 -2.60 11.59
C TYR A 132 -14.28 -3.59 10.52
N VAL A 133 -13.89 -4.80 10.90
CA VAL A 133 -13.44 -5.83 9.97
C VAL A 133 -14.44 -6.97 9.97
N MET A 134 -15.21 -7.09 8.90
CA MET A 134 -16.24 -8.11 8.75
C MET A 134 -15.98 -8.99 7.54
N GLU A 135 -16.35 -10.26 7.65
CA GLU A 135 -16.27 -11.21 6.54
C GLU A 135 -17.08 -10.72 5.33
N LYS A 136 -16.51 -10.86 4.12
CA LYS A 136 -17.05 -10.34 2.84
C LYS A 136 -17.09 -8.80 2.72
N GLY A 137 -16.65 -8.07 3.74
CA GLY A 137 -16.37 -6.64 3.59
C GLY A 137 -15.09 -6.41 2.76
N TYR A 138 -14.73 -5.15 2.58
CA TYR A 138 -13.50 -4.76 1.89
C TYR A 138 -12.51 -4.10 2.85
N ILE A 139 -11.23 -4.25 2.55
CA ILE A 139 -10.14 -3.68 3.35
C ILE A 139 -8.98 -3.26 2.44
N GLY A 140 -8.33 -2.15 2.78
CA GLY A 140 -7.11 -1.72 2.09
C GLY A 140 -5.86 -2.30 2.75
N ILE A 141 -5.06 -3.08 2.03
CA ILE A 141 -3.79 -3.64 2.50
C ILE A 141 -2.68 -3.23 1.56
N ASN A 142 -1.67 -2.52 2.06
CA ASN A 142 -0.59 -1.96 1.25
C ASN A 142 -1.10 -1.24 -0.01
N GLY A 143 -2.23 -0.53 0.11
CA GLY A 143 -2.85 0.20 -0.99
C GLY A 143 -3.69 -0.64 -1.94
N CYS A 144 -3.83 -1.94 -1.70
CA CYS A 144 -4.67 -2.81 -2.50
C CYS A 144 -6.03 -3.02 -1.83
N SER A 145 -7.13 -2.79 -2.55
CA SER A 145 -8.50 -3.10 -2.13
C SER A 145 -8.71 -4.61 -2.21
N LEU A 146 -9.01 -5.24 -1.08
CA LEU A 146 -9.17 -6.68 -0.98
C LEU A 146 -10.46 -7.03 -0.26
N THR A 147 -11.02 -8.19 -0.59
CA THR A 147 -12.14 -8.77 0.14
C THR A 147 -11.63 -9.46 1.41
N VAL A 148 -12.27 -9.18 2.52
CA VAL A 148 -12.02 -9.85 3.79
C VAL A 148 -12.57 -11.27 3.72
N GLY A 149 -11.72 -12.26 3.98
CA GLY A 149 -12.11 -13.66 4.16
C GLY A 149 -12.65 -13.92 5.57
N LYS A 150 -12.44 -15.12 6.08
CA LYS A 150 -12.84 -15.49 7.44
C LYS A 150 -12.21 -14.56 8.47
N VAL A 151 -13.03 -14.09 9.42
CA VAL A 151 -12.59 -13.22 10.53
C VAL A 151 -12.65 -13.99 11.84
N ASN A 152 -11.60 -13.88 12.65
CA ASN A 152 -11.54 -14.36 14.02
C ASN A 152 -11.22 -13.17 14.94
N LYS A 153 -11.34 -13.34 16.26
CA LYS A 153 -11.08 -12.29 17.26
C LYS A 153 -9.67 -11.65 17.16
N LYS A 154 -8.68 -12.38 16.63
CA LYS A 154 -7.27 -11.94 16.62
C LYS A 154 -6.69 -11.76 15.22
N ASP A 155 -7.41 -12.18 14.20
CA ASP A 155 -6.92 -12.19 12.82
C ASP A 155 -8.05 -12.34 11.81
N PHE A 156 -7.72 -12.06 10.56
CA PHE A 156 -8.58 -12.27 9.40
C PHE A 156 -7.77 -12.79 8.22
N TYR A 157 -8.46 -13.39 7.27
CA TYR A 157 -7.85 -13.90 6.05
C TYR A 157 -8.07 -12.96 4.89
N ILE A 158 -7.12 -12.94 3.97
CA ILE A 158 -7.25 -12.42 2.62
C ILE A 158 -6.81 -13.50 1.63
N HIS A 159 -7.45 -13.52 0.47
CA HIS A 159 -7.17 -14.49 -0.60
C HIS A 159 -6.71 -13.73 -1.83
N LEU A 160 -5.46 -13.95 -2.24
CA LEU A 160 -4.83 -13.23 -3.33
C LEU A 160 -4.89 -14.05 -4.61
N ILE A 161 -5.51 -13.49 -5.64
CA ILE A 161 -5.58 -14.06 -6.98
C ILE A 161 -4.29 -13.79 -7.76
N PRO A 162 -4.00 -14.54 -8.83
CA PRO A 162 -2.77 -14.38 -9.60
C PRO A 162 -2.49 -12.96 -10.07
N GLU A 163 -3.51 -12.25 -10.55
CA GLU A 163 -3.32 -10.88 -11.02
C GLU A 163 -2.91 -9.93 -9.89
N THR A 164 -3.52 -10.04 -8.71
CA THR A 164 -3.13 -9.25 -7.53
C THR A 164 -1.68 -9.51 -7.13
N LEU A 165 -1.25 -10.77 -7.12
CA LEU A 165 0.15 -11.12 -6.83
C LEU A 165 1.10 -10.51 -7.85
N LYS A 166 0.78 -10.59 -9.14
CA LYS A 166 1.61 -10.06 -10.23
C LYS A 166 1.80 -8.54 -10.16
N VAL A 167 0.72 -7.77 -9.90
CA VAL A 167 0.74 -6.31 -10.01
C VAL A 167 1.08 -5.60 -8.69
N THR A 168 1.10 -6.32 -7.55
CA THR A 168 1.37 -5.74 -6.23
C THR A 168 2.62 -6.33 -5.57
N ASN A 169 3.11 -5.66 -4.52
CA ASN A 169 4.20 -6.19 -3.70
C ASN A 169 3.75 -7.26 -2.70
N LEU A 170 2.46 -7.61 -2.67
CA LEU A 170 1.92 -8.63 -1.77
C LEU A 170 2.50 -10.02 -2.04
N GLU A 171 2.92 -10.29 -3.30
CA GLU A 171 3.62 -11.52 -3.67
C GLU A 171 4.84 -11.78 -2.80
N GLY A 172 5.68 -10.75 -2.59
CA GLY A 172 6.94 -10.85 -1.86
C GLY A 172 6.81 -10.82 -0.33
N LEU A 173 5.60 -10.67 0.21
CA LEU A 173 5.41 -10.67 1.66
C LEU A 173 5.53 -12.07 2.25
N VAL A 174 6.17 -12.15 3.42
CA VAL A 174 6.42 -13.38 4.17
C VAL A 174 5.78 -13.31 5.56
N LYS A 175 5.73 -14.45 6.26
CA LYS A 175 5.31 -14.48 7.67
C LYS A 175 6.19 -13.53 8.51
N GLY A 176 5.56 -12.68 9.27
CA GLY A 176 6.21 -11.66 10.09
C GLY A 176 6.33 -10.27 9.43
N SER A 177 6.08 -10.17 8.10
CA SER A 177 5.98 -8.87 7.41
C SER A 177 4.91 -8.00 8.01
#